data_7eb7d060ad15b51686548dfdcc4e0c91
#
_entry.id   7eb7d060ad15b51686548dfdcc4e0c91
#
_cell.length_a   1.000
_cell.length_b   1.000
_cell.length_c   1.000
_cell.angle_alpha   90.00
_cell.angle_beta   90.00
_cell.angle_gamma   90.00
#
_symmetry.space_group_name_H-M   'P 1'
#
loop_
_entity.id
_entity.type
_entity.pdbx_description
1 polymer ?
#
loop_
_entity_poly.entity_id
_entity_poly.type
_entity_poly.pdbx_seq_one_letter_code
_entity_poly.pdbx_strand_id
1 'polypeptide(L)'
;MKKCVVIYNPNSGKLTNRNSIKKIYKILENYGYETEIIYTEYRGHARELTKKMKGVDLLLCAGGDGTLNEVISGNIERRHPILLGHLPLGSTNDVAHMYGMSGNTIKNLVMLLNGVTKNIDVCLINDNPFVYVACMGAFVDISYATPRKLKEKYGRIAYVMYGIKQLKQKM
;
A
#
# COMPACT_ATOMS: atom_id res chain seq x y z
N MET A 1 -3.24 19.21 18.11
CA MET A 1 -3.39 18.77 16.72
C MET A 1 -3.45 17.25 16.72
N LYS A 2 -4.19 16.65 15.79
CA LYS A 2 -4.17 15.19 15.60
C LYS A 2 -2.86 14.77 14.91
N LYS A 3 -2.31 13.62 15.27
CA LYS A 3 -1.07 13.12 14.64
C LYS A 3 -1.38 12.18 13.46
N CYS A 4 -0.84 12.53 12.29
CA CYS A 4 -0.86 11.66 11.10
C CYS A 4 0.54 11.13 10.81
N VAL A 5 0.66 9.82 10.62
CA VAL A 5 1.89 9.20 10.11
C VAL A 5 1.65 8.63 8.73
N VAL A 6 2.53 8.96 7.79
CA VAL A 6 2.53 8.41 6.43
C VAL A 6 3.68 7.43 6.31
N ILE A 7 3.39 6.14 6.21
CA ILE A 7 4.38 5.13 5.81
C ILE A 7 4.49 5.17 4.29
N TYR A 8 5.65 5.59 3.80
CA TYR A 8 5.93 5.72 2.39
C TYR A 8 6.94 4.67 1.92
N ASN A 9 6.54 3.88 0.90
CA ASN A 9 7.44 2.95 0.24
C ASN A 9 8.07 3.60 -0.99
N PRO A 10 9.35 4.00 -0.95
CA PRO A 10 10.03 4.66 -2.06
C PRO A 10 10.13 3.77 -3.30
N ASN A 11 10.03 2.46 -3.13
CA ASN A 11 10.06 1.49 -4.22
C ASN A 11 8.71 1.33 -4.93
N SER A 12 7.63 1.96 -4.49
CA SER A 12 6.29 1.90 -5.13
C SER A 12 6.09 2.84 -6.33
N GLY A 13 7.08 3.61 -6.72
CA GLY A 13 7.26 4.12 -8.07
C GLY A 13 6.54 5.43 -8.48
N LYS A 14 5.61 6.04 -7.75
CA LYS A 14 4.84 7.17 -8.29
C LYS A 14 4.96 8.53 -7.57
N LEU A 15 5.54 8.60 -6.38
CA LEU A 15 5.72 9.86 -5.65
C LEU A 15 7.19 10.31 -5.54
N THR A 16 7.94 10.24 -6.62
CA THR A 16 9.34 10.72 -6.66
C THR A 16 9.47 12.24 -6.66
N ASN A 17 8.37 12.98 -6.79
CA ASN A 17 8.41 14.43 -6.88
C ASN A 17 8.23 15.07 -5.50
N ARG A 18 9.25 15.80 -5.03
CA ARG A 18 9.22 16.62 -3.81
C ARG A 18 7.98 17.52 -3.70
N ASN A 19 7.46 17.99 -4.84
CA ASN A 19 6.26 18.83 -4.87
C ASN A 19 4.99 18.07 -4.47
N SER A 20 4.89 16.78 -4.79
CA SER A 20 3.74 15.96 -4.36
C SER A 20 3.75 15.72 -2.86
N ILE A 21 4.93 15.47 -2.28
CA ILE A 21 5.10 15.31 -0.83
C ILE A 21 4.72 16.60 -0.10
N LYS A 22 5.21 17.77 -0.57
CA LYS A 22 4.84 19.07 0.00
C LYS A 22 3.32 19.33 -0.04
N LYS A 23 2.65 18.91 -1.14
CA LYS A 23 1.19 19.03 -1.25
C LYS A 23 0.47 18.14 -0.24
N ILE A 24 0.94 16.92 -0.01
CA ILE A 24 0.39 16.02 1.01
C ILE A 24 0.48 16.65 2.40
N TYR A 25 1.65 17.18 2.77
CA TYR A 25 1.83 17.90 4.04
C TYR A 25 0.85 19.04 4.20
N LYS A 26 0.77 19.95 3.21
CA LYS A 26 -0.11 21.11 3.25
C LYS A 26 -1.59 20.74 3.37
N ILE A 27 -2.02 19.68 2.69
CA ILE A 27 -3.40 19.21 2.79
C ILE A 27 -3.67 18.66 4.19
N LEU A 28 -2.81 17.80 4.73
CA LEU A 28 -2.98 17.23 6.07
C LEU A 28 -2.98 18.31 7.16
N GLU A 29 -2.10 19.29 7.04
CA GLU A 29 -2.07 20.46 7.93
C GLU A 29 -3.39 21.25 7.90
N ASN A 30 -3.95 21.52 6.71
CA ASN A 30 -5.24 22.19 6.55
C ASN A 30 -6.41 21.39 7.19
N TYR A 31 -6.27 20.06 7.32
CA TYR A 31 -7.23 19.20 8.03
C TYR A 31 -6.90 19.02 9.52
N GLY A 32 -5.95 19.79 10.05
CA GLY A 32 -5.59 19.81 11.47
C GLY A 32 -4.67 18.69 11.93
N TYR A 33 -3.93 18.07 11.00
CA TYR A 33 -2.96 17.03 11.33
C TYR A 33 -1.54 17.58 11.40
N GLU A 34 -0.82 17.21 12.46
CA GLU A 34 0.64 17.22 12.50
C GLU A 34 1.13 15.94 11.79
N THR A 35 1.97 16.09 10.77
CA THR A 35 2.28 14.97 9.86
C THR A 35 3.76 14.60 9.92
N GLU A 36 4.00 13.30 10.07
CA GLU A 36 5.32 12.65 9.96
C GLU A 36 5.32 11.68 8.77
N ILE A 37 6.38 11.69 7.93
CA ILE A 37 6.55 10.72 6.85
C ILE A 37 7.73 9.82 7.17
N ILE A 38 7.48 8.50 7.22
CA ILE A 38 8.48 7.48 7.50
C ILE A 38 8.66 6.61 6.24
N TYR A 39 9.89 6.47 5.80
CA TYR A 39 10.23 5.68 4.62
C TYR A 39 10.49 4.23 5.00
N THR A 40 9.96 3.30 4.19
CA THR A 40 10.32 1.90 4.35
C THR A 40 11.66 1.62 3.68
N GLU A 41 12.49 0.78 4.31
CA GLU A 41 13.84 0.46 3.85
C GLU A 41 13.92 -0.96 3.27
N TYR A 42 13.14 -1.90 3.81
CA TYR A 42 13.16 -3.30 3.44
C TYR A 42 11.75 -3.92 3.50
N ARG A 43 11.63 -5.12 3.00
CA ARG A 43 10.38 -5.91 3.08
C ARG A 43 10.08 -6.27 4.53
N GLY A 44 8.84 -6.02 4.96
CA GLY A 44 8.40 -6.20 6.34
C GLY A 44 8.54 -4.96 7.21
N HIS A 45 9.31 -3.93 6.80
CA HIS A 45 9.55 -2.74 7.61
C HIS A 45 8.26 -1.98 7.92
N ALA A 46 7.30 -1.91 6.96
CA ALA A 46 6.02 -1.25 7.19
C ALA A 46 5.21 -1.93 8.31
N ARG A 47 5.24 -3.27 8.42
CA ARG A 47 4.61 -4.03 9.51
C ARG A 47 5.25 -3.69 10.86
N GLU A 48 6.58 -3.68 10.92
CA GLU A 48 7.31 -3.38 12.16
C GLU A 48 7.07 -1.96 12.65
N LEU A 49 7.12 -0.98 11.73
CA LEU A 49 6.82 0.42 12.03
C LEU A 49 5.42 0.57 12.60
N THR A 50 4.42 0.02 11.89
CA THR A 50 3.01 0.11 12.29
C THR A 50 2.79 -0.50 13.67
N LYS A 51 3.34 -1.68 13.93
CA LYS A 51 3.19 -2.38 15.22
C LYS A 51 3.70 -1.56 16.40
N LYS A 52 4.81 -0.82 16.22
CA LYS A 52 5.49 -0.04 17.27
C LYS A 52 4.92 1.37 17.45
N MET A 53 4.08 1.88 16.56
CA MET A 53 3.54 3.25 16.63
C MET A 53 2.75 3.51 17.90
N LYS A 54 2.87 4.74 18.44
CA LYS A 54 2.13 5.21 19.60
C LYS A 54 1.62 6.65 19.35
N GLY A 55 0.43 6.96 19.86
CA GLY A 55 -0.12 8.33 19.80
C GLY A 55 -0.40 8.80 18.36
N VAL A 56 -0.79 7.91 17.46
CA VAL A 56 -1.13 8.22 16.06
C VAL A 56 -2.64 8.10 15.88
N ASP A 57 -3.26 9.17 15.36
CA ASP A 57 -4.69 9.24 15.12
C ASP A 57 -5.06 8.74 13.71
N LEU A 58 -4.19 9.00 12.73
CA LEU A 58 -4.37 8.58 11.34
C LEU A 58 -3.06 8.00 10.80
N LEU A 59 -3.13 6.80 10.26
CA LEU A 59 -2.03 6.15 9.55
C LEU A 59 -2.34 6.12 8.06
N LEU A 60 -1.49 6.71 7.23
CA LEU A 60 -1.59 6.63 5.78
C LEU A 60 -0.53 5.69 5.22
N CYS A 61 -0.98 4.67 4.50
CA CYS A 61 -0.10 3.79 3.74
C CYS A 61 0.09 4.34 2.32
N ALA A 62 1.25 4.88 2.02
CA ALA A 62 1.63 5.37 0.69
C ALA A 62 2.50 4.31 -0.01
N GLY A 63 1.84 3.36 -0.68
CA GLY A 63 2.49 2.20 -1.30
C GLY A 63 1.57 1.41 -2.22
N GLY A 64 2.00 0.25 -2.68
CA GLY A 64 1.18 -0.73 -3.38
C GLY A 64 0.52 -1.73 -2.42
N ASP A 65 -0.20 -2.73 -2.99
CA ASP A 65 -0.94 -3.74 -2.24
C ASP A 65 -0.06 -4.50 -1.23
N GLY A 66 1.20 -4.78 -1.57
CA GLY A 66 2.15 -5.44 -0.65
C GLY A 66 2.48 -4.57 0.57
N THR A 67 2.72 -3.27 0.39
CA THR A 67 2.97 -2.35 1.50
C THR A 67 1.72 -2.18 2.36
N LEU A 68 0.55 -2.10 1.73
CA LEU A 68 -0.72 -2.05 2.43
C LEU A 68 -0.94 -3.29 3.29
N ASN A 69 -0.64 -4.48 2.76
CA ASN A 69 -0.76 -5.73 3.51
C ASN A 69 0.18 -5.76 4.73
N GLU A 70 1.42 -5.28 4.60
CA GLU A 70 2.34 -5.15 5.73
C GLU A 70 1.81 -4.18 6.81
N VAL A 71 1.29 -3.01 6.40
CA VAL A 71 0.70 -2.03 7.31
C VAL A 71 -0.51 -2.62 8.04
N ILE A 72 -1.42 -3.28 7.33
CA ILE A 72 -2.59 -3.94 7.92
C ILE A 72 -2.14 -5.03 8.89
N SER A 73 -1.15 -5.84 8.50
CA SER A 73 -0.60 -6.89 9.37
C SER A 73 -0.09 -6.31 10.69
N GLY A 74 0.69 -5.24 10.63
CA GLY A 74 1.17 -4.56 11.84
C GLY A 74 0.05 -3.91 12.64
N ASN A 75 -0.99 -3.43 11.98
CA ASN A 75 -2.11 -2.73 12.63
C ASN A 75 -3.04 -3.68 13.40
N ILE A 76 -3.33 -4.86 12.87
CA ILE A 76 -4.16 -5.87 13.56
C ILE A 76 -3.44 -6.54 14.75
N GLU A 77 -2.11 -6.53 14.75
CA GLU A 77 -1.32 -7.02 15.89
C GLU A 77 -1.32 -6.05 17.08
N ARG A 78 -1.89 -4.87 16.92
CA ARG A 78 -1.98 -3.87 17.97
C ARG A 78 -3.19 -4.13 18.85
N ARG A 79 -3.08 -3.82 20.13
CA ARG A 79 -4.23 -3.84 21.06
C ARG A 79 -5.35 -2.86 20.61
N HIS A 80 -4.94 -1.72 20.05
CA HIS A 80 -5.82 -0.70 19.52
C HIS A 80 -5.37 -0.35 18.10
N PRO A 81 -6.06 -0.85 17.07
CA PRO A 81 -5.76 -0.50 15.68
C PRO A 81 -5.92 0.99 15.42
N ILE A 82 -5.03 1.54 14.59
CA ILE A 82 -5.06 2.94 14.16
C ILE A 82 -5.99 3.05 12.95
N LEU A 83 -6.71 4.17 12.83
CA LEU A 83 -7.46 4.49 11.61
C LEU A 83 -6.50 4.53 10.42
N LEU A 84 -6.79 3.71 9.40
CA LEU A 84 -5.90 3.51 8.26
C LEU A 84 -6.51 4.09 6.98
N GLY A 85 -5.70 4.84 6.23
CA GLY A 85 -5.99 5.24 4.85
C GLY A 85 -4.94 4.70 3.87
N HIS A 86 -5.33 4.46 2.63
CA HIS A 86 -4.44 3.97 1.58
C HIS A 86 -4.24 5.02 0.48
N LEU A 87 -3.00 5.38 0.20
CA LEU A 87 -2.58 6.17 -0.96
C LEU A 87 -1.90 5.22 -1.96
N PRO A 88 -2.60 4.80 -3.02
CA PRO A 88 -2.13 3.77 -3.93
C PRO A 88 -1.01 4.27 -4.84
N LEU A 89 0.20 3.74 -4.68
CA LEU A 89 1.38 4.09 -5.45
C LEU A 89 1.98 2.92 -6.24
N GLY A 90 1.42 1.73 -6.08
CA GLY A 90 1.89 0.53 -6.76
C GLY A 90 1.48 0.47 -8.23
N SER A 91 1.87 -0.61 -8.90
CA SER A 91 1.57 -0.84 -10.31
C SER A 91 0.12 -1.30 -10.54
N THR A 92 -0.42 -2.13 -9.64
CA THR A 92 -1.74 -2.76 -9.78
C THR A 92 -2.77 -2.09 -8.87
N ASN A 93 -2.49 -1.97 -7.57
CA ASN A 93 -3.33 -1.34 -6.55
C ASN A 93 -4.77 -1.91 -6.54
N ASP A 94 -4.89 -3.23 -6.50
CA ASP A 94 -6.17 -3.93 -6.62
C ASP A 94 -7.15 -3.53 -5.51
N VAL A 95 -6.67 -3.43 -4.26
CA VAL A 95 -7.47 -2.96 -3.12
C VAL A 95 -8.01 -1.55 -3.36
N ALA A 96 -7.18 -0.64 -3.88
CA ALA A 96 -7.60 0.72 -4.17
C ALA A 96 -8.68 0.77 -5.25
N HIS A 97 -8.57 -0.07 -6.27
CA HIS A 97 -9.58 -0.19 -7.34
C HIS A 97 -10.92 -0.69 -6.80
N MET A 98 -10.94 -1.63 -5.84
CA MET A 98 -12.17 -2.08 -5.18
C MET A 98 -12.94 -0.93 -4.51
N TYR A 99 -12.23 0.07 -4.00
CA TYR A 99 -12.81 1.26 -3.36
C TYR A 99 -12.98 2.46 -4.30
N GLY A 100 -12.86 2.28 -5.61
CA GLY A 100 -13.05 3.34 -6.62
C GLY A 100 -11.98 4.44 -6.58
N MET A 101 -10.81 4.15 -6.01
CA MET A 101 -9.71 5.12 -5.97
C MET A 101 -9.12 5.36 -7.36
N SER A 102 -8.77 6.61 -7.62
CA SER A 102 -8.17 7.04 -8.89
C SER A 102 -6.64 6.88 -8.89
N GLY A 103 -6.01 7.07 -10.07
CA GLY A 103 -4.56 7.16 -10.17
C GLY A 103 -3.97 8.48 -9.61
N ASN A 104 -4.80 9.42 -9.17
CA ASN A 104 -4.38 10.71 -8.62
C ASN A 104 -4.31 10.67 -7.09
N THR A 105 -3.09 10.65 -6.55
CA THR A 105 -2.83 10.55 -5.11
C THR A 105 -3.44 11.70 -4.30
N ILE A 106 -3.42 12.93 -4.83
CA ILE A 106 -3.98 14.10 -4.13
C ILE A 106 -5.50 14.01 -4.07
N LYS A 107 -6.16 13.60 -5.16
CA LYS A 107 -7.60 13.36 -5.18
C LYS A 107 -7.99 12.27 -4.18
N ASN A 108 -7.22 11.19 -4.11
CA ASN A 108 -7.45 10.10 -3.15
C ASN A 108 -7.27 10.58 -1.71
N LEU A 109 -6.24 11.39 -1.42
CA LEU A 109 -6.03 11.94 -0.07
C LEU A 109 -7.23 12.80 0.38
N VAL A 110 -7.71 13.71 -0.48
CA VAL A 110 -8.87 14.54 -0.16
C VAL A 110 -10.14 13.68 0.01
N MET A 111 -10.32 12.66 -0.82
CA MET A 111 -11.42 11.71 -0.68
C MET A 111 -11.38 10.96 0.67
N LEU A 112 -10.21 10.50 1.09
CA LEU A 112 -10.02 9.82 2.38
C LEU A 112 -10.34 10.73 3.56
N LEU A 113 -9.86 11.97 3.53
CA LEU A 113 -10.05 12.94 4.62
C LEU A 113 -11.50 13.42 4.78
N ASN A 114 -12.30 13.37 3.72
CA ASN A 114 -13.73 13.70 3.73
C ASN A 114 -14.63 12.46 3.73
N GLY A 115 -14.05 11.27 3.71
CA GLY A 115 -14.79 10.01 3.64
C GLY A 115 -15.32 9.56 5.00
N VAL A 116 -16.09 8.46 4.96
CA VAL A 116 -16.56 7.77 6.16
C VAL A 116 -15.67 6.58 6.47
N THR A 117 -15.40 6.39 7.77
CA THR A 117 -14.67 5.22 8.25
C THR A 117 -15.54 3.96 8.13
N LYS A 118 -14.95 2.89 7.63
CA LYS A 118 -15.57 1.57 7.56
C LYS A 118 -14.69 0.53 8.23
N ASN A 119 -15.29 -0.40 8.94
CA ASN A 119 -14.62 -1.62 9.36
C ASN A 119 -14.55 -2.56 8.16
N ILE A 120 -13.41 -3.18 7.96
CA ILE A 120 -13.20 -4.21 6.94
C ILE A 120 -12.73 -5.50 7.61
N ASP A 121 -13.16 -6.63 7.07
CA ASP A 121 -12.67 -7.92 7.51
C ASP A 121 -11.26 -8.16 6.98
N VAL A 122 -10.42 -8.74 7.83
CA VAL A 122 -9.09 -9.20 7.47
C VAL A 122 -9.06 -10.71 7.60
N CYS A 123 -8.82 -11.39 6.48
CA CYS A 123 -8.71 -12.83 6.46
C CYS A 123 -7.31 -13.28 6.90
N LEU A 124 -7.24 -14.48 7.48
CA LEU A 124 -5.97 -15.11 7.88
C LEU A 124 -5.77 -16.43 7.14
N ILE A 125 -4.55 -16.69 6.71
CA ILE A 125 -4.11 -17.98 6.22
C ILE A 125 -2.79 -18.35 6.93
N ASN A 126 -2.81 -19.42 7.72
CA ASN A 126 -1.68 -19.79 8.59
C ASN A 126 -1.17 -18.59 9.39
N ASP A 127 -2.08 -17.88 10.07
CA ASP A 127 -1.82 -16.67 10.86
C ASP A 127 -1.24 -15.47 10.08
N ASN A 128 -1.17 -15.55 8.75
CA ASN A 128 -0.77 -14.44 7.91
C ASN A 128 -1.99 -13.69 7.37
N PRO A 129 -2.12 -12.40 7.67
CA PRO A 129 -3.26 -11.61 7.24
C PRO A 129 -3.20 -11.26 5.75
N PHE A 130 -4.37 -11.20 5.13
CA PHE A 130 -4.56 -10.68 3.79
C PHE A 130 -5.93 -10.01 3.64
N VAL A 131 -6.05 -9.05 2.75
CA VAL A 131 -7.28 -8.24 2.58
C VAL A 131 -7.91 -8.33 1.20
N TYR A 132 -7.23 -8.96 0.22
CA TYR A 132 -7.74 -9.01 -1.14
C TYR A 132 -7.83 -10.45 -1.65
N VAL A 133 -6.69 -11.11 -1.84
CA VAL A 133 -6.64 -12.45 -2.42
C VAL A 133 -5.49 -13.25 -1.85
N ALA A 134 -5.77 -14.51 -1.54
CA ALA A 134 -4.75 -15.54 -1.32
C ALA A 134 -4.87 -16.57 -2.44
N CYS A 135 -3.77 -16.84 -3.14
CA CYS A 135 -3.73 -17.75 -4.27
C CYS A 135 -2.73 -18.87 -4.02
N MET A 136 -3.08 -20.08 -4.46
CA MET A 136 -2.15 -21.21 -4.51
C MET A 136 -2.31 -21.96 -5.82
N GLY A 137 -1.24 -22.60 -6.29
CA GLY A 137 -1.25 -23.38 -7.53
C GLY A 137 -0.21 -22.91 -8.56
N ALA A 138 -0.34 -23.41 -9.79
CA ALA A 138 0.55 -23.07 -10.88
C ALA A 138 0.49 -21.57 -11.20
N PHE A 139 1.66 -20.96 -11.47
CA PHE A 139 1.80 -19.56 -11.86
C PHE A 139 1.62 -18.49 -10.76
N VAL A 140 1.36 -18.87 -9.53
CA VAL A 140 1.25 -17.91 -8.40
C VAL A 140 2.52 -17.06 -8.25
N ASP A 141 3.70 -17.66 -8.49
CA ASP A 141 4.99 -17.00 -8.39
C ASP A 141 5.25 -15.97 -9.50
N ILE A 142 4.50 -15.98 -10.60
CA ILE A 142 4.71 -15.06 -11.72
C ILE A 142 4.67 -13.61 -11.25
N SER A 143 3.76 -13.29 -10.34
CA SER A 143 3.61 -11.95 -9.79
C SER A 143 4.88 -11.47 -9.08
N TYR A 144 5.55 -12.34 -8.35
CA TYR A 144 6.79 -12.04 -7.64
C TYR A 144 8.03 -12.15 -8.53
N ALA A 145 8.08 -13.16 -9.39
CA ALA A 145 9.21 -13.45 -10.27
C ALA A 145 9.34 -12.49 -11.46
N THR A 146 8.26 -11.77 -11.83
CA THR A 146 8.31 -10.81 -12.95
C THR A 146 9.23 -9.63 -12.60
N PRO A 147 10.29 -9.38 -13.41
CA PRO A 147 11.25 -8.31 -13.15
C PRO A 147 10.58 -6.94 -13.08
N ARG A 148 11.01 -6.11 -12.09
CA ARG A 148 10.45 -4.79 -11.85
C ARG A 148 10.47 -3.89 -13.10
N LYS A 149 11.57 -3.90 -13.88
CA LYS A 149 11.70 -3.13 -15.14
C LYS A 149 10.58 -3.47 -16.15
N LEU A 150 10.18 -4.74 -16.22
CA LEU A 150 9.06 -5.16 -17.08
C LEU A 150 7.73 -4.65 -16.55
N LYS A 151 7.51 -4.70 -15.24
CA LYS A 151 6.30 -4.18 -14.59
C LYS A 151 6.14 -2.67 -14.83
N GLU A 152 7.24 -1.91 -14.69
CA GLU A 152 7.25 -0.46 -14.92
C GLU A 152 6.96 -0.10 -16.39
N LYS A 153 7.47 -0.90 -17.34
CA LYS A 153 7.32 -0.63 -18.78
C LYS A 153 5.97 -1.11 -19.35
N TYR A 154 5.48 -2.27 -18.92
CA TYR A 154 4.34 -2.95 -19.54
C TYR A 154 3.15 -3.14 -18.60
N GLY A 155 3.23 -2.69 -17.34
CA GLY A 155 2.15 -2.83 -16.36
C GLY A 155 1.68 -4.28 -16.22
N ARG A 156 0.36 -4.49 -16.32
CA ARG A 156 -0.25 -5.84 -16.19
C ARG A 156 0.19 -6.83 -17.27
N ILE A 157 0.51 -6.35 -18.47
CA ILE A 157 0.94 -7.20 -19.60
C ILE A 157 2.28 -7.89 -19.28
N ALA A 158 3.13 -7.29 -18.44
CA ALA A 158 4.39 -7.89 -18.02
C ALA A 158 4.23 -9.27 -17.37
N TYR A 159 3.16 -9.47 -16.62
CA TYR A 159 2.87 -10.75 -15.96
C TYR A 159 2.52 -11.84 -16.99
N VAL A 160 1.71 -11.50 -17.99
CA VAL A 160 1.34 -12.42 -19.06
C VAL A 160 2.57 -12.82 -19.88
N MET A 161 3.39 -11.84 -20.28
CA MET A 161 4.62 -12.10 -21.03
C MET A 161 5.59 -13.00 -20.25
N TYR A 162 5.76 -12.74 -18.95
CA TYR A 162 6.64 -13.55 -18.11
C TYR A 162 6.09 -14.96 -17.89
N GLY A 163 4.77 -15.10 -17.73
CA GLY A 163 4.09 -16.39 -17.62
C GLY A 163 4.28 -17.25 -18.86
N ILE A 164 4.11 -16.71 -20.06
CA ILE A 164 4.34 -17.42 -21.34
C ILE A 164 5.80 -17.84 -21.45
N LYS A 165 6.75 -16.99 -21.03
CA LYS A 165 8.17 -17.34 -21.02
C LYS A 165 8.47 -18.53 -20.09
N GLN A 166 7.88 -18.55 -18.90
CA GLN A 166 8.05 -19.66 -17.95
C GLN A 166 7.43 -20.96 -18.45
N LEU A 167 6.29 -20.89 -19.12
CA LEU A 167 5.69 -22.08 -19.75
C LEU A 167 6.65 -22.73 -20.77
N LYS A 168 7.25 -21.92 -21.64
CA LYS A 168 8.21 -22.41 -22.65
C LYS A 168 9.51 -22.99 -22.06
N GLN A 169 9.85 -22.65 -20.82
CA GLN A 169 11.05 -23.17 -20.15
C GLN A 169 10.79 -24.48 -19.39
N LYS A 170 9.51 -24.81 -19.11
CA LYS A 170 9.11 -26.05 -18.41
C LYS A 170 8.60 -27.15 -19.37
N MET A 171 8.46 -26.85 -20.64
CA MET A 171 8.22 -27.81 -21.73
C MET A 171 9.53 -28.26 -22.37
#